data_0dd54145d3d5bc83f8aad1c128b1767a
#
_entry.id   0dd54145d3d5bc83f8aad1c128b1767a
#
_cell.length_a   1.000
_cell.length_b   1.000
_cell.length_c   1.000
_cell.angle_alpha   90.00
_cell.angle_beta   90.00
_cell.angle_gamma   90.00
#
_symmetry.space_group_name_H-M   'P 1'
#
loop_
_entity.id
_entity.type
_entity.pdbx_description
1 polymer ?
#
loop_
_entity_poly.entity_id
_entity_poly.type
_entity_poly.pdbx_seq_one_letter_code
_entity_poly.pdbx_strand_id
1 'polypeptide(L)'
;MGLIPKEPENERGVLARQQYLELARVVIGEPQIAYGTLYERFAQNDWAAVKLDEAVALKGLTTGHSPKAVVRILHQSPYMQHQVHQNKVPLAPMSQYVRSTVMKLWQQVKTTTSQGQQLKSRKTDLEIN
;
A
#
# COMPACT_ATOMS: atom_id res chain seq x y z
N MET A 1 -17.07 -12.22 -13.46
CA MET A 1 -17.29 -11.18 -13.58
C MET A 1 -17.92 -10.64 -12.45
N GLY A 2 -18.29 -9.91 -12.22
CA GLY A 2 -19.06 -9.44 -11.26
C GLY A 2 -18.67 -9.43 -9.87
N LEU A 3 -17.56 -9.87 -9.50
CA LEU A 3 -17.21 -9.94 -8.10
C LEU A 3 -16.43 -8.73 -7.63
N ILE A 4 -16.56 -7.62 -8.37
CA ILE A 4 -15.93 -6.39 -7.98
C ILE A 4 -16.58 -5.89 -6.70
N PRO A 5 -15.83 -5.55 -5.67
CA PRO A 5 -16.43 -5.13 -4.41
C PRO A 5 -17.15 -3.80 -4.57
N LYS A 6 -18.19 -3.63 -3.77
CA LYS A 6 -18.91 -2.37 -3.75
C LYS A 6 -17.98 -1.24 -3.36
N GLU A 7 -18.32 -0.05 -3.78
CA GLU A 7 -17.60 1.12 -3.31
C GLU A 7 -17.80 1.29 -1.82
N PRO A 8 -16.80 1.80 -1.11
CA PRO A 8 -16.98 2.08 0.31
C PRO A 8 -18.09 3.09 0.53
N GLU A 9 -18.75 2.98 1.67
CA GLU A 9 -19.89 3.83 1.95
C GLU A 9 -19.54 5.21 2.46
N ASN A 10 -18.38 5.39 3.06
CA ASN A 10 -18.01 6.69 3.56
C ASN A 10 -16.91 7.32 2.72
N GLU A 11 -16.80 8.65 2.86
CA GLU A 11 -15.85 9.41 2.03
C GLU A 11 -14.41 9.01 2.25
N ARG A 12 -14.07 8.66 3.49
CA ARG A 12 -12.71 8.27 3.80
C ARG A 12 -12.33 6.99 3.07
N GLY A 13 -13.25 6.03 3.02
CA GLY A 13 -13.02 4.79 2.29
C GLY A 13 -12.94 5.01 0.79
N VAL A 14 -13.80 5.89 0.26
CA VAL A 14 -13.76 6.21 -1.17
C VAL A 14 -12.40 6.83 -1.53
N LEU A 15 -11.94 7.77 -0.71
CA LEU A 15 -10.65 8.41 -0.94
C LEU A 15 -9.52 7.39 -0.86
N ALA A 16 -9.57 6.51 0.14
CA ALA A 16 -8.53 5.50 0.29
C ALA A 16 -8.47 4.57 -0.93
N ARG A 17 -9.64 4.19 -1.48
CA ARG A 17 -9.66 3.35 -2.67
C ARG A 17 -9.08 4.07 -3.88
N GLN A 18 -9.40 5.34 -4.03
CA GLN A 18 -8.81 6.13 -5.11
C GLN A 18 -7.30 6.23 -4.96
N GLN A 19 -6.83 6.44 -3.74
CA GLN A 19 -5.40 6.54 -3.49
C GLN A 19 -4.71 5.21 -3.76
N TYR A 20 -5.35 4.09 -3.38
CA TYR A 20 -4.79 2.79 -3.72
C TYR A 20 -4.64 2.65 -5.22
N LEU A 21 -5.68 2.99 -5.96
CA LEU A 21 -5.68 2.86 -7.41
C LEU A 21 -4.57 3.70 -8.03
N GLU A 22 -4.43 4.95 -7.57
CA GLU A 22 -3.39 5.82 -8.10
C GLU A 22 -2.00 5.28 -7.87
N LEU A 23 -1.73 4.79 -6.66
CA LEU A 23 -0.43 4.21 -6.36
C LEU A 23 -0.19 2.92 -7.14
N ALA A 24 -1.22 2.10 -7.26
CA ALA A 24 -1.10 0.85 -8.01
C ALA A 24 -0.79 1.12 -9.49
N ARG A 25 -1.42 2.13 -10.06
CA ARG A 25 -1.15 2.51 -11.45
C ARG A 25 0.32 2.83 -11.66
N VAL A 26 0.91 3.51 -10.71
CA VAL A 26 2.32 3.87 -10.79
C VAL A 26 3.20 2.63 -10.66
N VAL A 27 2.95 1.80 -9.65
CA VAL A 27 3.87 0.68 -9.41
C VAL A 27 3.78 -0.40 -10.48
N ILE A 28 2.63 -0.58 -11.13
CA ILE A 28 2.53 -1.56 -12.21
C ILE A 28 2.72 -0.94 -13.58
N GLY A 29 2.81 0.38 -13.67
CA GLY A 29 3.08 1.04 -14.94
C GLY A 29 1.90 1.07 -15.90
N GLU A 30 0.67 1.06 -15.39
CA GLU A 30 -0.53 1.09 -16.23
C GLU A 30 -1.41 2.26 -15.81
N PRO A 31 -1.18 3.45 -16.34
CA PRO A 31 -1.85 4.67 -15.83
C PRO A 31 -3.35 4.71 -16.06
N GLN A 32 -3.88 3.83 -16.91
CA GLN A 32 -5.31 3.85 -17.21
C GLN A 32 -6.09 2.68 -16.59
N ILE A 33 -5.43 1.81 -15.84
CA ILE A 33 -6.12 0.64 -15.32
C ILE A 33 -7.21 1.06 -14.33
N ALA A 34 -8.38 0.42 -14.42
CA ALA A 34 -9.48 0.67 -13.51
C ALA A 34 -9.41 -0.27 -12.32
N TYR A 35 -10.05 0.11 -11.22
CA TYR A 35 -10.02 -0.71 -10.02
C TYR A 35 -10.61 -2.11 -10.29
N GLY A 36 -11.67 -2.18 -11.07
CA GLY A 36 -12.28 -3.49 -11.39
C GLY A 36 -11.32 -4.42 -12.10
N THR A 37 -10.55 -3.90 -13.05
CA THR A 37 -9.55 -4.70 -13.75
C THR A 37 -8.44 -5.12 -12.80
N LEU A 38 -8.01 -4.21 -11.94
CA LEU A 38 -7.01 -4.51 -10.93
C LEU A 38 -7.50 -5.62 -10.00
N TYR A 39 -8.74 -5.54 -9.57
CA TYR A 39 -9.33 -6.54 -8.71
C TYR A 39 -9.35 -7.92 -9.41
N GLU A 40 -9.79 -7.96 -10.65
CA GLU A 40 -9.84 -9.22 -11.39
C GLU A 40 -8.46 -9.84 -11.56
N ARG A 41 -7.47 -9.00 -11.75
CA ARG A 41 -6.11 -9.50 -12.02
C ARG A 41 -5.42 -10.00 -10.75
N PHE A 42 -5.66 -9.36 -9.62
CA PHE A 42 -4.87 -9.63 -8.43
C PHE A 42 -5.61 -10.25 -7.25
N ALA A 43 -6.91 -10.06 -7.14
CA ALA A 43 -7.61 -10.41 -5.89
C ALA A 43 -7.43 -11.86 -5.47
N GLN A 44 -7.42 -12.77 -6.42
CA GLN A 44 -7.34 -14.20 -6.11
C GLN A 44 -5.95 -14.80 -6.23
N ASN A 45 -4.97 -14.01 -6.61
CA ASN A 45 -3.61 -14.51 -6.74
C ASN A 45 -2.85 -14.03 -5.51
N ASP A 46 -2.88 -14.83 -4.45
CA ASP A 46 -2.37 -14.42 -3.15
C ASP A 46 -0.95 -13.87 -3.21
N TRP A 47 -0.04 -14.57 -3.90
CA TRP A 47 1.34 -14.11 -3.94
C TRP A 47 1.48 -12.79 -4.66
N ALA A 48 0.86 -12.67 -5.84
CA ALA A 48 0.95 -11.43 -6.61
C ALA A 48 0.23 -10.29 -5.90
N ALA A 49 -0.89 -10.59 -5.23
CA ALA A 49 -1.64 -9.58 -4.50
C ALA A 49 -0.86 -9.01 -3.34
N VAL A 50 -0.17 -9.89 -2.60
CA VAL A 50 0.65 -9.44 -1.48
C VAL A 50 1.82 -8.59 -1.97
N LYS A 51 2.45 -9.00 -3.07
CA LYS A 51 3.53 -8.21 -3.64
C LYS A 51 3.04 -6.85 -4.12
N LEU A 52 1.85 -6.80 -4.69
CA LEU A 52 1.27 -5.52 -5.09
C LEU A 52 1.03 -4.63 -3.87
N ASP A 53 0.48 -5.19 -2.79
CA ASP A 53 0.24 -4.42 -1.58
C ASP A 53 1.55 -3.87 -1.01
N GLU A 54 2.61 -4.66 -1.02
CA GLU A 54 3.91 -4.20 -0.54
C GLU A 54 4.43 -3.05 -1.40
N ALA A 55 4.30 -3.18 -2.72
CA ALA A 55 4.77 -2.14 -3.63
C ALA A 55 3.95 -0.85 -3.47
N VAL A 56 2.64 -0.97 -3.31
CA VAL A 56 1.78 0.18 -3.11
C VAL A 56 2.11 0.85 -1.77
N ALA A 57 2.30 0.07 -0.73
CA ALA A 57 2.65 0.62 0.58
C ALA A 57 3.98 1.35 0.53
N LEU A 58 4.98 0.74 -0.08
CA LEU A 58 6.29 1.37 -0.17
C LEU A 58 6.21 2.68 -0.96
N LYS A 59 5.49 2.65 -2.09
CA LYS A 59 5.33 3.87 -2.89
C LYS A 59 4.61 4.95 -2.10
N GLY A 60 3.57 4.60 -1.37
CA GLY A 60 2.84 5.56 -0.56
C GLY A 60 3.73 6.20 0.50
N LEU A 61 4.52 5.38 1.20
CA LEU A 61 5.40 5.88 2.24
C LEU A 61 6.50 6.77 1.67
N THR A 62 7.06 6.41 0.53
CA THR A 62 8.15 7.20 -0.06
C THR A 62 7.66 8.46 -0.74
N THR A 63 6.37 8.56 -1.05
CA THR A 63 5.83 9.77 -1.65
C THR A 63 5.15 10.68 -0.63
N GLY A 64 5.25 10.36 0.66
CA GLY A 64 4.83 11.29 1.69
C GLY A 64 3.58 10.94 2.47
N HIS A 65 2.94 9.82 2.17
CA HIS A 65 1.80 9.41 3.00
C HIS A 65 2.32 8.90 4.35
N SER A 66 1.58 9.22 5.41
CA SER A 66 1.93 8.71 6.73
C SER A 66 1.64 7.20 6.80
N PRO A 67 2.30 6.49 7.73
CA PRO A 67 1.98 5.08 7.90
C PRO A 67 0.51 4.83 8.18
N LYS A 68 -0.13 5.69 8.97
CA LYS A 68 -1.55 5.56 9.25
C LYS A 68 -2.39 5.69 7.99
N ALA A 69 -2.04 6.62 7.11
CA ALA A 69 -2.74 6.79 5.85
C ALA A 69 -2.56 5.56 4.96
N VAL A 70 -1.35 5.02 4.92
CA VAL A 70 -1.07 3.84 4.09
C VAL A 70 -1.84 2.62 4.60
N VAL A 71 -2.00 2.49 5.91
CA VAL A 71 -2.84 1.42 6.47
C VAL A 71 -4.27 1.54 5.91
N ARG A 72 -4.82 2.74 5.92
CA ARG A 72 -6.17 2.94 5.37
C ARG A 72 -6.24 2.59 3.89
N ILE A 73 -5.21 3.00 3.15
CA ILE A 73 -5.15 2.75 1.72
C ILE A 73 -5.13 1.23 1.45
N LEU A 74 -4.30 0.49 2.18
CA LEU A 74 -4.20 -0.94 1.95
C LEU A 74 -5.46 -1.71 2.31
N HIS A 75 -6.31 -1.17 3.19
CA HIS A 75 -7.59 -1.82 3.46
C HIS A 75 -8.47 -1.86 2.21
N GLN A 76 -8.20 -1.04 1.22
CA GLN A 76 -8.96 -1.02 -0.02
C GLN A 76 -8.30 -1.82 -1.14
N SER A 77 -7.26 -2.58 -0.85
CA SER A 77 -6.60 -3.37 -1.89
C SER A 77 -7.51 -4.50 -2.36
N PRO A 78 -7.32 -4.96 -3.60
CA PRO A 78 -8.06 -6.11 -4.08
C PRO A 78 -7.93 -7.33 -3.19
N TYR A 79 -6.73 -7.58 -2.66
CA TYR A 79 -6.50 -8.71 -1.77
C TYR A 79 -7.36 -8.60 -0.50
N MET A 80 -7.31 -7.44 0.15
CA MET A 80 -8.10 -7.22 1.37
C MET A 80 -9.59 -7.37 1.11
N GLN A 81 -10.07 -6.75 0.04
CA GLN A 81 -11.49 -6.80 -0.28
C GLN A 81 -11.94 -8.22 -0.58
N HIS A 82 -11.12 -8.97 -1.29
CA HIS A 82 -11.44 -10.35 -1.63
C HIS A 82 -11.45 -11.24 -0.38
N GLN A 83 -10.43 -11.10 0.46
CA GLN A 83 -10.35 -11.95 1.65
C GLN A 83 -11.51 -11.68 2.61
N VAL A 84 -11.82 -10.42 2.85
CA VAL A 84 -12.86 -10.08 3.82
C VAL A 84 -14.25 -10.38 3.28
N HIS A 85 -14.52 -10.02 2.03
CA HIS A 85 -15.88 -10.09 1.51
C HIS A 85 -16.20 -11.37 0.78
N GLN A 86 -15.25 -11.99 0.11
CA GLN A 86 -15.49 -13.23 -0.62
C GLN A 86 -15.10 -14.45 0.19
N ASN A 87 -13.95 -14.44 0.82
CA ASN A 87 -13.48 -15.57 1.59
C ASN A 87 -13.89 -15.50 3.05
N LYS A 88 -14.56 -14.44 3.44
CA LYS A 88 -15.09 -14.27 4.81
C LYS A 88 -14.02 -14.36 5.89
N VAL A 89 -12.80 -13.94 5.57
CA VAL A 89 -11.75 -13.89 6.57
C VAL A 89 -12.09 -12.77 7.56
N PRO A 90 -11.99 -13.01 8.85
CA PRO A 90 -12.28 -11.94 9.83
C PRO A 90 -11.39 -10.73 9.62
N LEU A 91 -11.95 -9.56 9.88
CA LEU A 91 -11.24 -8.31 9.65
C LEU A 91 -10.01 -8.18 10.54
N ALA A 92 -10.07 -8.65 11.79
CA ALA A 92 -8.97 -8.44 12.73
C ALA A 92 -7.64 -8.99 12.24
N PRO A 93 -7.54 -10.28 11.81
CA PRO A 93 -6.25 -10.76 11.28
C PRO A 93 -5.84 -10.07 10.00
N MET A 94 -6.81 -9.65 9.17
CA MET A 94 -6.46 -8.94 7.94
C MET A 94 -5.94 -7.53 8.24
N SER A 95 -6.51 -6.87 9.24
CA SER A 95 -5.99 -5.57 9.66
C SER A 95 -4.59 -5.71 10.25
N GLN A 96 -4.34 -6.80 10.97
CA GLN A 96 -3.00 -7.06 11.49
C GLN A 96 -1.99 -7.26 10.36
N TYR A 97 -2.38 -7.99 9.31
CA TYR A 97 -1.54 -8.15 8.13
C TYR A 97 -1.17 -6.78 7.54
N VAL A 98 -2.16 -5.91 7.37
CA VAL A 98 -1.92 -4.60 6.79
C VAL A 98 -0.97 -3.78 7.67
N ARG A 99 -1.25 -3.73 8.97
CA ARG A 99 -0.41 -2.95 9.88
C ARG A 99 1.01 -3.47 9.92
N SER A 100 1.17 -4.79 9.96
CA SER A 100 2.51 -5.39 9.98
C SER A 100 3.28 -5.07 8.71
N THR A 101 2.61 -5.14 7.56
CA THR A 101 3.25 -4.82 6.29
C THR A 101 3.72 -3.37 6.27
N VAL A 102 2.85 -2.45 6.68
CA VAL A 102 3.18 -1.04 6.65
C VAL A 102 4.31 -0.73 7.63
N MET A 103 4.26 -1.28 8.84
CA MET A 103 5.29 -0.98 9.84
C MET A 103 6.64 -1.53 9.43
N LYS A 104 6.67 -2.72 8.85
CA LYS A 104 7.92 -3.28 8.35
C LYS A 104 8.55 -2.38 7.30
N LEU A 105 7.75 -1.94 6.34
CA LEU A 105 8.25 -1.08 5.28
C LEU A 105 8.61 0.30 5.79
N TRP A 106 7.86 0.82 6.75
CA TRP A 106 8.16 2.11 7.34
C TRP A 106 9.52 2.10 8.03
N GLN A 107 9.84 1.02 8.73
CA GLN A 107 11.15 0.90 9.34
C GLN A 107 12.25 0.91 8.28
N GLN A 108 12.02 0.24 7.17
CA GLN A 108 13.00 0.24 6.08
C GLN A 108 13.19 1.63 5.49
N VAL A 109 12.10 2.36 5.28
CA VAL A 109 12.17 3.70 4.72
C VAL A 109 12.92 4.64 5.65
N LYS A 110 12.61 4.58 6.94
CA LYS A 110 13.27 5.44 7.91
C LYS A 110 14.76 5.16 7.99
N THR A 111 15.14 3.90 8.01
CA THR A 111 16.55 3.52 8.12
C THR A 111 17.32 4.01 6.89
N THR A 112 16.75 3.81 5.71
CA THR A 112 17.40 4.25 4.47
C THR A 112 17.58 5.78 4.47
N THR A 113 16.54 6.50 4.86
CA THR A 113 16.61 7.96 4.91
C THR A 113 17.66 8.43 5.90
N SER A 114 17.69 7.83 7.07
CA SER A 114 18.66 8.20 8.09
C SER A 114 20.09 7.96 7.61
N GLN A 115 20.32 6.82 6.99
CA GLN A 115 21.65 6.51 6.48
C GLN A 115 22.05 7.49 5.39
N GLY A 116 21.13 7.83 4.52
CA GLY A 116 21.41 8.80 3.49
C GLY A 116 21.75 10.16 4.04
N GLN A 117 21.04 10.59 5.07
CA GLN A 117 21.32 11.86 5.69
C GLN A 117 22.68 11.86 6.39
N GLN A 118 23.01 10.78 7.04
CA GLN A 118 24.31 10.68 7.70
C GLN A 118 25.45 10.75 6.70
N LEU A 119 25.30 10.09 5.58
CA LEU A 119 26.32 10.14 4.55
C LEU A 119 26.50 11.54 4.01
N LYS A 120 25.39 12.25 3.78
CA LYS A 120 25.47 13.62 3.34
C LYS A 120 26.17 14.49 4.36
N SER A 121 25.82 14.35 5.61
CA SER A 121 26.45 15.13 6.67
C SER A 121 27.93 14.90 6.72
N ARG A 122 28.37 13.66 6.61
CA ARG A 122 29.78 13.39 6.64
C ARG A 122 30.51 14.05 5.49
N LYS A 123 29.91 13.98 4.29
CA LYS A 123 30.51 14.65 3.17
C LYS A 123 30.65 16.11 3.41
N THR A 124 29.63 16.69 3.99
CA THR A 124 29.62 18.09 4.24
C THR A 124 30.57 18.43 5.27
N ASP A 125 30.55 17.63 6.29
CA ASP A 125 31.37 18.04 7.29
C ASP A 125 32.58 17.49 7.22
N LEU A 126 32.74 16.80 6.63
CA LEU A 126 33.80 16.25 6.53
C LEU A 126 34.41 17.04 6.88
N GLU A 127 33.67 17.55 6.99
CA GLU A 127 33.64 18.21 7.37
C GLU A 127 32.87 18.25 8.36
N ILE A 128 32.25 17.88 8.87
CA ILE A 128 31.59 17.97 9.84
C ILE A 128 31.19 17.11 10.41
N ASN A 129 31.13 16.52 10.30
CA ASN A 129 30.68 15.82 10.95
C ASN A 129 30.57 15.47 11.17
#